data_9e29f3538ac3ec78b77e38e25e921abb
#
_entry.id   9e29f3538ac3ec78b77e38e25e921abb
#
_cell.length_a   1.000
_cell.length_b   1.000
_cell.length_c   1.000
_cell.angle_alpha   90.00
_cell.angle_beta   90.00
_cell.angle_gamma   90.00
#
_symmetry.space_group_name_H-M   'P 1'
#
loop_
_entity.id
_entity.type
_entity.pdbx_description
1 polymer ?
#
loop_
_entity_poly.entity_id
_entity_poly.type
_entity_poly.pdbx_seq_one_letter_code
_entity_poly.pdbx_strand_id
1 'polypeptide(L)'
;MSIAGELNPDPAPAPAAARILTLNNVEVVYDHVILVLKGVSLEVERGGIVALLGANGAGKSTTLKAISNLLHAERGEVTKGSIVFDGEEVKARPPNELVRRGCIQVMEGRHCFEHLTVEENLLTGAYTRRDGAAAVRRDLDLVYSYFPRIRERRNALAGYTSGGEQQMCALGRALMSRPKMILLDEPSMGLAPQIVEEIFEIVHRLNEKEGVSFLLAEQNANMALRYARYGYILENGRIVMDGEARALRENEDVKEFYLGIAEGKRKSFRNAKNYKRRKRWLA
;
A
#
# COMPACT_ATOMS: atom_id res chain seq x y z
N MET A 1 44.73 -14.22 -42.90
CA MET A 1 43.94 -14.89 -41.85
C MET A 1 43.29 -13.82 -41.00
N SER A 2 42.02 -13.57 -41.26
CA SER A 2 41.23 -12.55 -40.54
C SER A 2 40.41 -13.27 -39.48
N ILE A 3 40.59 -12.92 -38.21
CA ILE A 3 39.80 -13.45 -37.10
C ILE A 3 38.70 -12.42 -36.84
N ALA A 4 37.52 -12.67 -37.42
CA ALA A 4 36.33 -11.93 -37.07
C ALA A 4 35.84 -12.44 -35.69
N GLY A 5 36.01 -11.60 -34.67
CA GLY A 5 35.43 -11.85 -33.37
C GLY A 5 33.91 -11.68 -33.46
N GLU A 6 33.17 -12.75 -33.26
CA GLU A 6 31.72 -12.73 -33.07
C GLU A 6 31.39 -11.91 -31.80
N LEU A 7 30.81 -10.75 -31.98
CA LEU A 7 30.17 -10.01 -30.88
C LEU A 7 28.91 -10.79 -30.46
N ASN A 8 28.98 -11.38 -29.25
CA ASN A 8 27.80 -11.93 -28.60
C ASN A 8 26.75 -10.80 -28.45
N PRO A 9 25.50 -10.97 -28.93
CA PRO A 9 24.47 -9.97 -28.69
C PRO A 9 24.21 -9.83 -27.18
N ASP A 10 24.14 -8.60 -26.72
CA ASP A 10 23.74 -8.28 -25.36
C ASP A 10 22.45 -9.07 -25.00
N PRO A 11 22.35 -9.63 -23.78
CA PRO A 11 21.15 -10.31 -23.34
C PRO A 11 19.97 -9.35 -23.41
N ALA A 12 18.88 -9.77 -24.06
CA ALA A 12 17.65 -9.00 -24.16
C ALA A 12 17.22 -8.53 -22.76
N PRO A 13 16.76 -7.27 -22.61
CA PRO A 13 16.31 -6.78 -21.31
C PRO A 13 15.21 -7.70 -20.78
N ALA A 14 15.31 -8.08 -19.50
CA ALA A 14 14.31 -8.89 -18.84
C ALA A 14 12.91 -8.26 -19.05
N PRO A 15 11.86 -9.04 -19.31
CA PRO A 15 10.53 -8.49 -19.54
C PRO A 15 10.15 -7.64 -18.34
N ALA A 16 9.71 -6.40 -18.60
CA ALA A 16 9.28 -5.47 -17.55
C ALA A 16 8.23 -6.19 -16.70
N ALA A 17 8.45 -6.26 -15.39
CA ALA A 17 7.53 -6.92 -14.48
C ALA A 17 6.12 -6.36 -14.68
N ALA A 18 5.14 -7.26 -14.85
CA ALA A 18 3.76 -6.86 -15.14
C ALA A 18 3.23 -5.98 -14.00
N ARG A 19 2.75 -4.78 -14.31
CA ARG A 19 2.17 -3.85 -13.34
C ARG A 19 0.82 -4.37 -12.88
N ILE A 20 0.60 -4.39 -11.57
CA ILE A 20 -0.70 -4.70 -10.99
C ILE A 20 -1.55 -3.44 -10.78
N LEU A 21 -0.89 -2.30 -10.52
CA LEU A 21 -1.56 -1.02 -10.33
C LEU A 21 -0.81 0.08 -11.07
N THR A 22 -1.56 0.95 -11.75
CA THR A 22 -1.05 2.16 -12.40
C THR A 22 -1.99 3.31 -12.14
N LEU A 23 -1.48 4.40 -11.56
CA LEU A 23 -2.14 5.70 -11.50
C LEU A 23 -1.46 6.63 -12.50
N ASN A 24 -2.25 7.33 -13.31
CA ASN A 24 -1.74 8.29 -14.28
C ASN A 24 -2.44 9.64 -14.11
N ASN A 25 -1.69 10.65 -13.66
CA ASN A 25 -2.13 12.05 -13.52
C ASN A 25 -3.45 12.22 -12.74
N VAL A 26 -3.63 11.48 -11.63
CA VAL A 26 -4.87 11.44 -10.88
C VAL A 26 -5.07 12.72 -10.08
N GLU A 27 -6.23 13.40 -10.32
CA GLU A 27 -6.71 14.51 -9.50
C GLU A 27 -7.94 14.08 -8.72
N VAL A 28 -7.99 14.47 -7.44
CA VAL A 28 -9.13 14.19 -6.56
C VAL A 28 -9.60 15.49 -5.93
N VAL A 29 -10.92 15.73 -6.01
CA VAL A 29 -11.60 16.87 -5.41
C VAL A 29 -12.65 16.38 -4.43
N TYR A 30 -12.70 16.99 -3.24
CA TYR A 30 -13.77 16.79 -2.25
C TYR A 30 -14.73 17.97 -2.27
N ASP A 31 -16.02 17.69 -2.02
CA ASP A 31 -17.10 18.68 -2.00
C ASP A 31 -17.10 19.62 -3.23
N HIS A 32 -16.62 19.14 -4.39
CA HIS A 32 -16.47 19.88 -5.65
C HIS A 32 -15.54 21.13 -5.57
N VAL A 33 -14.87 21.36 -4.45
CA VAL A 33 -14.07 22.58 -4.19
C VAL A 33 -12.65 22.26 -3.74
N ILE A 34 -12.45 21.26 -2.89
CA ILE A 34 -11.16 21.02 -2.23
C ILE A 34 -10.31 20.06 -3.08
N LEU A 35 -9.36 20.60 -3.83
CA LEU A 35 -8.40 19.82 -4.62
C LEU A 35 -7.33 19.24 -3.72
N VAL A 36 -7.41 17.91 -3.44
CA VAL A 36 -6.50 17.18 -2.57
C VAL A 36 -5.38 16.51 -3.34
N LEU A 37 -5.68 15.71 -4.38
CA LEU A 37 -4.65 15.15 -5.26
C LEU A 37 -4.51 16.01 -6.52
N LYS A 38 -3.28 16.27 -6.92
CA LYS A 38 -2.93 17.28 -7.94
C LYS A 38 -2.06 16.67 -9.03
N GLY A 39 -2.56 15.60 -9.66
CA GLY A 39 -1.85 14.89 -10.72
C GLY A 39 -0.88 13.84 -10.17
N VAL A 40 -1.39 12.92 -9.34
CA VAL A 40 -0.59 11.81 -8.79
C VAL A 40 -0.42 10.72 -9.82
N SER A 41 0.84 10.31 -10.06
CA SER A 41 1.19 9.16 -10.90
C SER A 41 2.08 8.23 -10.09
N LEU A 42 1.71 6.95 -10.01
CA LEU A 42 2.49 5.90 -9.37
C LEU A 42 2.17 4.53 -9.98
N GLU A 43 3.06 3.58 -9.76
CA GLU A 43 2.95 2.22 -10.27
C GLU A 43 3.33 1.21 -9.18
N VAL A 44 2.69 0.06 -9.20
CA VAL A 44 3.06 -1.09 -8.37
C VAL A 44 3.23 -2.29 -9.28
N GLU A 45 4.42 -2.90 -9.23
CA GLU A 45 4.68 -4.17 -9.90
C GLU A 45 3.93 -5.32 -9.21
N ARG A 46 3.53 -6.33 -9.97
CA ARG A 46 2.92 -7.55 -9.42
C ARG A 46 3.91 -8.26 -8.50
N GLY A 47 3.48 -8.61 -7.30
CA GLY A 47 4.34 -9.18 -6.27
C GLY A 47 5.35 -8.18 -5.70
N GLY A 48 5.15 -6.86 -5.89
CA GLY A 48 5.99 -5.82 -5.32
C GLY A 48 5.41 -5.23 -4.03
N ILE A 49 6.30 -4.72 -3.18
CA ILE A 49 5.97 -3.85 -2.05
C ILE A 49 6.43 -2.44 -2.41
N VAL A 50 5.50 -1.50 -2.47
CA VAL A 50 5.75 -0.08 -2.78
C VAL A 50 5.32 0.79 -1.60
N ALA A 51 6.15 1.77 -1.25
CA ALA A 51 5.85 2.73 -0.19
C ALA A 51 5.33 4.05 -0.78
N LEU A 52 4.22 4.56 -0.24
CA LEU A 52 3.71 5.90 -0.47
C LEU A 52 3.93 6.71 0.82
N LEU A 53 4.97 7.51 0.83
CA LEU A 53 5.45 8.23 2.00
C LEU A 53 4.96 9.67 2.00
N GLY A 54 4.70 10.22 3.17
CA GLY A 54 4.32 11.62 3.32
C GLY A 54 3.81 11.95 4.72
N ALA A 55 3.81 13.23 5.06
CA ALA A 55 3.26 13.72 6.32
C ALA A 55 1.74 13.52 6.38
N ASN A 56 1.15 13.72 7.57
CA ASN A 56 -0.31 13.75 7.71
C ASN A 56 -0.89 14.89 6.86
N GLY A 57 -2.00 14.60 6.16
CA GLY A 57 -2.61 15.54 5.21
C GLY A 57 -1.93 15.62 3.84
N ALA A 58 -0.87 14.85 3.56
CA ALA A 58 -0.23 14.84 2.24
C ALA A 58 -1.11 14.29 1.10
N GLY A 59 -2.15 13.48 1.43
CA GLY A 59 -3.05 12.86 0.48
C GLY A 59 -2.89 11.34 0.35
N LYS A 60 -2.17 10.68 1.26
CA LYS A 60 -1.93 9.22 1.25
C LYS A 60 -3.23 8.42 1.27
N SER A 61 -4.05 8.61 2.31
CA SER A 61 -5.34 7.91 2.46
C SER A 61 -6.29 8.24 1.30
N THR A 62 -6.28 9.48 0.81
CA THR A 62 -7.04 9.89 -0.40
C THR A 62 -6.59 9.10 -1.63
N THR A 63 -5.28 8.86 -1.80
CA THR A 63 -4.75 8.05 -2.89
C THR A 63 -5.24 6.60 -2.78
N LEU A 64 -5.19 6.00 -1.59
CA LEU A 64 -5.69 4.64 -1.37
C LEU A 64 -7.20 4.55 -1.61
N LYS A 65 -7.99 5.52 -1.13
CA LYS A 65 -9.44 5.59 -1.36
C LYS A 65 -9.80 5.81 -2.83
N ALA A 66 -8.97 6.53 -3.60
CA ALA A 66 -9.15 6.64 -5.04
C ALA A 66 -8.98 5.28 -5.74
N ILE A 67 -7.98 4.48 -5.34
CA ILE A 67 -7.73 3.14 -5.89
C ILE A 67 -8.85 2.18 -5.52
N SER A 68 -9.33 2.19 -4.28
CA SER A 68 -10.40 1.30 -3.79
C SER A 68 -11.82 1.80 -4.12
N ASN A 69 -11.92 2.97 -4.76
CA ASN A 69 -13.17 3.67 -5.13
C ASN A 69 -14.08 3.99 -3.92
N LEU A 70 -13.47 4.29 -2.76
CA LEU A 70 -14.18 4.67 -1.53
C LEU A 70 -14.37 6.18 -1.36
N LEU A 71 -13.89 7.01 -2.31
CA LEU A 71 -13.99 8.47 -2.22
C LEU A 71 -15.42 8.98 -2.10
N HIS A 72 -16.36 8.36 -2.81
CA HIS A 72 -17.77 8.79 -2.85
C HIS A 72 -18.44 8.79 -1.47
N ALA A 73 -18.02 7.89 -0.57
CA ALA A 73 -18.53 7.85 0.81
C ALA A 73 -18.21 9.14 1.59
N GLU A 74 -17.18 9.87 1.17
CA GLU A 74 -16.71 11.11 1.79
C GLU A 74 -16.87 12.32 0.85
N ARG A 75 -17.75 12.23 -0.16
CA ARG A 75 -17.99 13.27 -1.18
C ARG A 75 -16.76 13.65 -2.01
N GLY A 76 -15.84 12.70 -2.17
CA GLY A 76 -14.67 12.83 -3.04
C GLY A 76 -14.91 12.19 -4.41
N GLU A 77 -14.26 12.72 -5.44
CA GLU A 77 -14.31 12.17 -6.79
C GLU A 77 -12.96 12.30 -7.51
N VAL A 78 -12.68 11.35 -8.40
CA VAL A 78 -11.56 11.46 -9.34
C VAL A 78 -12.02 12.32 -10.52
N THR A 79 -11.49 13.55 -10.61
CA THR A 79 -11.88 14.51 -11.65
C THR A 79 -11.04 14.37 -12.91
N LYS A 80 -9.76 13.96 -12.80
CA LYS A 80 -8.85 13.75 -13.93
C LYS A 80 -7.95 12.54 -13.70
N GLY A 81 -7.37 12.06 -14.79
CA GLY A 81 -6.46 10.93 -14.82
C GLY A 81 -7.18 9.60 -14.88
N SER A 82 -6.39 8.53 -14.77
CA SER A 82 -6.87 7.14 -14.79
C SER A 82 -6.22 6.30 -13.71
N ILE A 83 -6.94 5.30 -13.24
CA ILE A 83 -6.47 4.29 -12.29
C ILE A 83 -6.77 2.93 -12.92
N VAL A 84 -5.73 2.14 -13.14
CA VAL A 84 -5.83 0.78 -13.70
C VAL A 84 -5.34 -0.23 -12.67
N PHE A 85 -6.20 -1.19 -12.33
CA PHE A 85 -5.88 -2.31 -11.46
C PHE A 85 -6.06 -3.62 -12.22
N ASP A 86 -5.02 -4.46 -12.21
CA ASP A 86 -4.99 -5.77 -12.86
C ASP A 86 -5.47 -5.71 -14.34
N GLY A 87 -4.99 -4.68 -15.06
CA GLY A 87 -5.28 -4.44 -16.48
C GLY A 87 -6.62 -3.77 -16.79
N GLU A 88 -7.43 -3.44 -15.76
CA GLU A 88 -8.73 -2.82 -15.96
C GLU A 88 -8.89 -1.48 -15.21
N GLU A 89 -9.60 -0.54 -15.83
CA GLU A 89 -9.87 0.75 -15.23
C GLU A 89 -10.80 0.63 -14.01
N VAL A 90 -10.42 1.30 -12.91
CA VAL A 90 -11.14 1.29 -11.63
C VAL A 90 -12.36 2.22 -11.66
N LYS A 91 -12.30 3.30 -12.44
CA LYS A 91 -13.36 4.29 -12.54
C LYS A 91 -14.70 3.62 -12.91
N ALA A 92 -15.75 3.97 -12.21
CA ALA A 92 -17.10 3.40 -12.36
C ALA A 92 -17.30 1.97 -11.83
N ARG A 93 -16.31 1.35 -11.18
CA ARG A 93 -16.52 0.05 -10.52
C ARG A 93 -16.88 0.23 -9.06
N PRO A 94 -17.91 -0.45 -8.53
CA PRO A 94 -18.23 -0.36 -7.11
C PRO A 94 -17.13 -1.03 -6.26
N PRO A 95 -16.89 -0.57 -5.02
CA PRO A 95 -15.83 -1.11 -4.14
C PRO A 95 -15.89 -2.62 -3.95
N ASN A 96 -17.09 -3.19 -3.85
CA ASN A 96 -17.29 -4.63 -3.69
C ASN A 96 -16.81 -5.45 -4.90
N GLU A 97 -16.82 -4.89 -6.11
CA GLU A 97 -16.24 -5.52 -7.30
C GLU A 97 -14.70 -5.52 -7.22
N LEU A 98 -14.10 -4.42 -6.80
CA LEU A 98 -12.66 -4.34 -6.60
C LEU A 98 -12.17 -5.36 -5.56
N VAL A 99 -12.94 -5.54 -4.46
CA VAL A 99 -12.68 -6.59 -3.48
C VAL A 99 -12.71 -7.98 -4.12
N ARG A 100 -13.73 -8.31 -4.92
CA ARG A 100 -13.81 -9.60 -5.63
C ARG A 100 -12.67 -9.82 -6.62
N ARG A 101 -12.09 -8.76 -7.16
CA ARG A 101 -10.93 -8.79 -8.05
C ARG A 101 -9.61 -8.91 -7.31
N GLY A 102 -9.63 -8.77 -5.98
CA GLY A 102 -8.47 -8.91 -5.11
C GLY A 102 -7.76 -7.61 -4.78
N CYS A 103 -8.39 -6.42 -4.94
CA CYS A 103 -7.91 -5.15 -4.44
C CYS A 103 -8.55 -4.86 -3.07
N ILE A 104 -7.80 -4.98 -1.99
CA ILE A 104 -8.31 -4.86 -0.63
C ILE A 104 -7.64 -3.69 0.06
N GLN A 105 -8.43 -2.82 0.67
CA GLN A 105 -7.89 -1.75 1.53
C GLN A 105 -8.06 -2.12 3.00
N VAL A 106 -6.96 -2.02 3.76
CA VAL A 106 -6.95 -1.99 5.22
C VAL A 106 -6.80 -0.52 5.61
N MET A 107 -7.88 0.07 6.08
CA MET A 107 -7.96 1.50 6.40
C MET A 107 -7.24 1.80 7.72
N GLU A 108 -6.79 3.03 7.86
CA GLU A 108 -6.32 3.60 9.14
C GLU A 108 -7.37 3.40 10.24
N GLY A 109 -6.92 3.13 11.49
CA GLY A 109 -7.84 2.94 12.62
C GLY A 109 -8.33 1.51 12.80
N ARG A 110 -7.77 0.52 12.06
CA ARG A 110 -7.99 -0.93 12.22
C ARG A 110 -9.39 -1.41 11.84
N HIS A 111 -10.45 -0.66 12.16
CA HIS A 111 -11.85 -0.93 11.82
C HIS A 111 -12.31 -2.38 12.05
N CYS A 112 -11.96 -2.95 13.22
CA CYS A 112 -12.51 -4.21 13.66
C CYS A 112 -13.98 -4.03 14.08
N PHE A 113 -14.80 -5.05 13.85
CA PHE A 113 -16.14 -5.13 14.40
C PHE A 113 -16.01 -5.49 15.88
N GLU A 114 -16.11 -4.52 16.77
CA GLU A 114 -15.81 -4.64 18.20
C GLU A 114 -16.64 -5.69 18.93
N HIS A 115 -17.90 -5.89 18.49
CA HIS A 115 -18.85 -6.83 19.06
C HIS A 115 -18.74 -8.25 18.49
N LEU A 116 -17.93 -8.45 17.47
CA LEU A 116 -17.64 -9.77 16.94
C LEU A 116 -16.35 -10.30 17.56
N THR A 117 -16.25 -11.62 17.66
CA THR A 117 -14.98 -12.28 18.02
C THR A 117 -13.92 -12.03 16.95
N VAL A 118 -12.65 -12.28 17.28
CA VAL A 118 -11.56 -12.21 16.32
C VAL A 118 -11.80 -13.15 15.13
N GLU A 119 -12.25 -14.40 15.39
CA GLU A 119 -12.55 -15.37 14.33
C GLU A 119 -13.70 -14.90 13.44
N GLU A 120 -14.79 -14.39 14.01
CA GLU A 120 -15.89 -13.83 13.24
C GLU A 120 -15.46 -12.62 12.40
N ASN A 121 -14.59 -11.73 12.95
CA ASN A 121 -13.98 -10.65 12.16
C ASN A 121 -13.22 -11.18 10.96
N LEU A 122 -12.39 -12.22 11.14
CA LEU A 122 -11.64 -12.82 10.02
C LEU A 122 -12.60 -13.39 8.99
N LEU A 123 -13.64 -14.12 9.41
CA LEU A 123 -14.63 -14.73 8.52
C LEU A 123 -15.40 -13.71 7.68
N THR A 124 -15.61 -12.46 8.17
CA THR A 124 -16.22 -11.40 7.36
C THR A 124 -15.43 -11.10 6.10
N GLY A 125 -14.09 -11.28 6.12
CA GLY A 125 -13.23 -11.11 4.94
C GLY A 125 -13.53 -12.10 3.80
N ALA A 126 -14.11 -13.25 4.12
CA ALA A 126 -14.52 -14.26 3.14
C ALA A 126 -15.94 -14.04 2.59
N TYR A 127 -16.66 -12.98 2.99
CA TYR A 127 -18.06 -12.75 2.64
C TYR A 127 -18.35 -12.76 1.13
N THR A 128 -17.44 -12.25 0.32
CA THR A 128 -17.61 -12.17 -1.14
C THR A 128 -17.24 -13.45 -1.87
N ARG A 129 -16.71 -14.47 -1.17
CA ARG A 129 -16.20 -15.72 -1.75
C ARG A 129 -17.33 -16.69 -2.02
N ARG A 130 -17.10 -17.57 -3.04
CA ARG A 130 -18.05 -18.62 -3.46
C ARG A 130 -17.38 -19.99 -3.56
N ASP A 131 -16.16 -20.16 -3.04
CA ASP A 131 -15.34 -21.37 -3.17
C ASP A 131 -15.56 -22.40 -2.05
N GLY A 132 -16.55 -22.16 -1.19
CA GLY A 132 -17.06 -23.11 -0.21
C GLY A 132 -16.34 -23.08 1.16
N ALA A 133 -17.03 -23.64 2.17
CA ALA A 133 -16.59 -23.57 3.57
C ALA A 133 -15.23 -24.25 3.83
N ALA A 134 -14.92 -25.33 3.12
CA ALA A 134 -13.63 -26.03 3.28
C ALA A 134 -12.45 -25.15 2.83
N ALA A 135 -12.61 -24.36 1.76
CA ALA A 135 -11.61 -23.42 1.29
C ALA A 135 -11.42 -22.27 2.29
N VAL A 136 -12.53 -21.72 2.81
CA VAL A 136 -12.51 -20.66 3.82
C VAL A 136 -11.79 -21.14 5.09
N ARG A 137 -12.03 -22.38 5.54
CA ARG A 137 -11.35 -22.94 6.71
C ARG A 137 -9.85 -23.11 6.51
N ARG A 138 -9.41 -23.60 5.35
CA ARG A 138 -7.97 -23.68 5.03
C ARG A 138 -7.30 -22.30 5.08
N ASP A 139 -7.95 -21.27 4.56
CA ASP A 139 -7.39 -19.92 4.56
C ASP A 139 -7.40 -19.30 5.97
N LEU A 140 -8.39 -19.65 6.81
CA LEU A 140 -8.38 -19.27 8.22
C LEU A 140 -7.19 -19.88 8.96
N ASP A 141 -6.89 -21.17 8.71
CA ASP A 141 -5.71 -21.84 9.28
C ASP A 141 -4.42 -21.18 8.76
N LEU A 142 -4.36 -20.79 7.49
CA LEU A 142 -3.25 -20.03 6.92
C LEU A 142 -3.08 -18.67 7.62
N VAL A 143 -4.16 -17.90 7.81
CA VAL A 143 -4.13 -16.65 8.56
C VAL A 143 -3.59 -16.87 9.97
N TYR A 144 -4.03 -17.90 10.68
CA TYR A 144 -3.53 -18.22 12.02
C TYR A 144 -2.05 -18.64 12.03
N SER A 145 -1.53 -19.18 10.94
CA SER A 145 -0.10 -19.48 10.81
C SER A 145 0.78 -18.23 10.69
N TYR A 146 0.24 -17.16 10.09
CA TYR A 146 0.90 -15.86 10.02
C TYR A 146 0.74 -15.04 11.30
N PHE A 147 -0.40 -15.19 11.99
CA PHE A 147 -0.78 -14.40 13.16
C PHE A 147 -1.12 -15.29 14.36
N PRO A 148 -0.13 -15.98 14.97
CA PRO A 148 -0.38 -16.89 16.09
C PRO A 148 -1.04 -16.20 17.29
N ARG A 149 -0.74 -14.92 17.54
CA ARG A 149 -1.36 -14.14 18.64
C ARG A 149 -2.87 -14.04 18.51
N ILE A 150 -3.40 -13.77 17.31
CA ILE A 150 -4.86 -13.69 17.13
C ILE A 150 -5.52 -15.06 17.11
N ARG A 151 -4.78 -16.15 16.83
CA ARG A 151 -5.28 -17.51 17.03
C ARG A 151 -5.58 -17.80 18.49
N GLU A 152 -4.69 -17.39 19.40
CA GLU A 152 -4.90 -17.54 20.85
C GLU A 152 -6.10 -16.73 21.34
N ARG A 153 -6.39 -15.61 20.67
CA ARG A 153 -7.50 -14.70 20.98
C ARG A 153 -8.75 -14.92 20.12
N ARG A 154 -8.83 -15.99 19.33
CA ARG A 154 -9.90 -16.18 18.33
C ARG A 154 -11.33 -16.02 18.88
N ASN A 155 -11.56 -16.45 20.12
CA ASN A 155 -12.87 -16.38 20.79
C ASN A 155 -13.10 -15.08 21.59
N ALA A 156 -12.08 -14.21 21.70
CA ALA A 156 -12.23 -12.93 22.36
C ALA A 156 -12.95 -11.93 21.44
N LEU A 157 -13.78 -11.06 22.00
CA LEU A 157 -14.35 -9.93 21.26
C LEU A 157 -13.23 -8.99 20.82
N ALA A 158 -13.25 -8.57 19.54
CA ALA A 158 -12.18 -7.77 18.97
C ALA A 158 -11.99 -6.42 19.68
N GLY A 159 -13.07 -5.83 20.23
CA GLY A 159 -13.01 -4.59 21.01
C GLY A 159 -12.17 -4.70 22.29
N TYR A 160 -11.98 -5.91 22.84
CA TYR A 160 -11.16 -6.15 24.05
C TYR A 160 -9.75 -6.64 23.74
N THR A 161 -9.34 -6.67 22.50
CA THR A 161 -7.96 -7.02 22.11
C THR A 161 -7.05 -5.80 22.06
N SER A 162 -5.75 -6.01 22.18
CA SER A 162 -4.77 -4.93 22.08
C SER A 162 -4.77 -4.31 20.68
N GLY A 163 -4.28 -3.07 20.57
CA GLY A 163 -4.18 -2.39 19.28
C GLY A 163 -3.38 -3.16 18.23
N GLY A 164 -2.34 -3.89 18.63
CA GLY A 164 -1.58 -4.76 17.73
C GLY A 164 -2.37 -5.98 17.26
N GLU A 165 -3.11 -6.62 18.16
CA GLU A 165 -4.01 -7.73 17.81
C GLU A 165 -5.14 -7.28 16.89
N GLN A 166 -5.69 -6.07 17.11
CA GLN A 166 -6.69 -5.49 16.19
C GLN A 166 -6.10 -5.22 14.80
N GLN A 167 -4.87 -4.73 14.71
CA GLN A 167 -4.19 -4.52 13.43
C GLN A 167 -3.92 -5.84 12.71
N MET A 168 -3.47 -6.87 13.45
CA MET A 168 -3.31 -8.22 12.92
C MET A 168 -4.65 -8.82 12.46
N CYS A 169 -5.73 -8.59 13.21
CA CYS A 169 -7.07 -9.01 12.85
C CYS A 169 -7.54 -8.32 11.55
N ALA A 170 -7.33 -7.01 11.41
CA ALA A 170 -7.68 -6.27 10.19
C ALA A 170 -6.91 -6.76 8.96
N LEU A 171 -5.60 -7.03 9.10
CA LEU A 171 -4.78 -7.59 8.03
C LEU A 171 -5.17 -9.05 7.72
N GLY A 172 -5.42 -9.87 8.74
CA GLY A 172 -5.91 -11.24 8.59
C GLY A 172 -7.27 -11.28 7.88
N ARG A 173 -8.18 -10.37 8.20
CA ARG A 173 -9.46 -10.20 7.49
C ARG A 173 -9.26 -9.88 6.01
N ALA A 174 -8.30 -9.02 5.69
CA ALA A 174 -7.95 -8.74 4.29
C ALA A 174 -7.46 -10.01 3.56
N LEU A 175 -6.64 -10.83 4.20
CA LEU A 175 -6.12 -12.09 3.63
C LEU A 175 -7.24 -13.11 3.36
N MET A 176 -8.28 -13.16 4.18
CA MET A 176 -9.43 -14.04 3.96
C MET A 176 -10.16 -13.79 2.63
N SER A 177 -9.98 -12.60 2.02
CA SER A 177 -10.51 -12.30 0.67
C SER A 177 -9.67 -12.86 -0.48
N ARG A 178 -8.50 -13.49 -0.22
CA ARG A 178 -7.49 -13.89 -1.22
C ARG A 178 -7.04 -12.72 -2.11
N PRO A 179 -6.41 -11.72 -1.51
CA PRO A 179 -6.03 -10.51 -2.23
C PRO A 179 -4.91 -10.76 -3.23
N LYS A 180 -4.98 -10.10 -4.39
CA LYS A 180 -3.84 -9.91 -5.30
C LYS A 180 -2.98 -8.72 -4.84
N MET A 181 -3.64 -7.74 -4.22
CA MET A 181 -3.02 -6.53 -3.71
C MET A 181 -3.73 -6.05 -2.45
N ILE A 182 -2.93 -5.61 -1.47
CA ILE A 182 -3.41 -4.96 -0.25
C ILE A 182 -2.91 -3.52 -0.22
N LEU A 183 -3.84 -2.59 -0.01
CA LEU A 183 -3.57 -1.19 0.27
C LEU A 183 -3.58 -1.03 1.79
N LEU A 184 -2.41 -0.73 2.40
CA LEU A 184 -2.28 -0.54 3.85
C LEU A 184 -2.15 0.95 4.17
N ASP A 185 -3.09 1.46 4.95
CA ASP A 185 -3.14 2.85 5.37
C ASP A 185 -2.64 2.98 6.81
N GLU A 186 -1.45 3.52 6.97
CA GLU A 186 -0.75 3.76 8.24
C GLU A 186 -0.76 2.56 9.23
N PRO A 187 -0.31 1.37 8.81
CA PRO A 187 -0.37 0.17 9.63
C PRO A 187 0.46 0.27 10.93
N SER A 188 1.40 1.20 11.01
CA SER A 188 2.26 1.41 12.20
C SER A 188 1.69 2.35 13.24
N MET A 189 0.62 3.11 12.90
CA MET A 189 0.15 4.21 13.74
C MET A 189 -0.38 3.75 15.10
N GLY A 190 0.14 4.37 16.18
CA GLY A 190 -0.30 4.11 17.56
C GLY A 190 0.04 2.72 18.08
N LEU A 191 1.04 2.06 17.51
CA LEU A 191 1.53 0.75 17.93
C LEU A 191 2.92 0.83 18.56
N ALA A 192 3.21 -0.10 19.46
CA ALA A 192 4.55 -0.25 20.02
C ALA A 192 5.55 -0.69 18.93
N PRO A 193 6.81 -0.23 18.96
CA PRO A 193 7.80 -0.50 17.90
C PRO A 193 7.97 -1.99 17.56
N GLN A 194 7.95 -2.87 18.56
CA GLN A 194 8.06 -4.32 18.36
C GLN A 194 6.88 -4.89 17.57
N ILE A 195 5.66 -4.39 17.81
CA ILE A 195 4.46 -4.82 17.08
C ILE A 195 4.49 -4.31 15.64
N VAL A 196 4.98 -3.09 15.42
CA VAL A 196 5.19 -2.53 14.08
C VAL A 196 6.14 -3.42 13.30
N GLU A 197 7.29 -3.78 13.88
CA GLU A 197 8.26 -4.66 13.23
C GLU A 197 7.65 -6.03 12.89
N GLU A 198 6.92 -6.63 13.83
CA GLU A 198 6.21 -7.90 13.60
C GLU A 198 5.21 -7.82 12.43
N ILE A 199 4.42 -6.74 12.34
CA ILE A 199 3.46 -6.54 11.26
C ILE A 199 4.17 -6.40 9.90
N PHE A 200 5.24 -5.62 9.81
CA PHE A 200 5.98 -5.46 8.56
C PHE A 200 6.71 -6.74 8.13
N GLU A 201 7.25 -7.52 9.08
CA GLU A 201 7.79 -8.85 8.81
C GLU A 201 6.71 -9.80 8.24
N ILE A 202 5.49 -9.75 8.77
CA ILE A 202 4.38 -10.54 8.24
C ILE A 202 4.02 -10.07 6.83
N VAL A 203 3.94 -8.75 6.58
CA VAL A 203 3.72 -8.19 5.23
C VAL A 203 4.77 -8.70 4.23
N HIS A 204 6.02 -8.68 4.62
CA HIS A 204 7.13 -9.18 3.79
C HIS A 204 6.99 -10.69 3.49
N ARG A 205 6.71 -11.49 4.51
CA ARG A 205 6.48 -12.94 4.35
C ARG A 205 5.27 -13.25 3.46
N LEU A 206 4.19 -12.47 3.56
CA LEU A 206 3.01 -12.60 2.70
C LEU A 206 3.34 -12.25 1.26
N ASN A 207 4.15 -11.23 1.05
CA ASN A 207 4.62 -10.88 -0.28
C ASN A 207 5.48 -11.99 -0.90
N GLU A 208 6.46 -12.51 -0.15
CA GLU A 208 7.37 -13.55 -0.65
C GLU A 208 6.70 -14.90 -0.88
N LYS A 209 5.81 -15.32 0.03
CA LYS A 209 5.24 -16.68 0.00
C LYS A 209 3.92 -16.76 -0.78
N GLU A 210 3.07 -15.75 -0.65
CA GLU A 210 1.74 -15.74 -1.26
C GLU A 210 1.68 -14.88 -2.52
N GLY A 211 2.76 -14.14 -2.85
CA GLY A 211 2.83 -13.27 -4.01
C GLY A 211 1.90 -12.04 -3.95
N VAL A 212 1.40 -11.68 -2.76
CA VAL A 212 0.54 -10.53 -2.56
C VAL A 212 1.33 -9.23 -2.79
N SER A 213 0.80 -8.34 -3.63
CA SER A 213 1.38 -7.02 -3.84
C SER A 213 0.92 -6.06 -2.74
N PHE A 214 1.75 -5.08 -2.38
CA PHE A 214 1.40 -4.10 -1.34
C PHE A 214 1.67 -2.68 -1.78
N LEU A 215 0.74 -1.77 -1.46
CA LEU A 215 0.98 -0.34 -1.43
C LEU A 215 0.84 0.13 0.03
N LEU A 216 1.97 0.53 0.62
CA LEU A 216 2.07 0.95 2.02
C LEU A 216 2.02 2.47 2.09
N ALA A 217 0.92 3.05 2.55
CA ALA A 217 0.84 4.47 2.86
C ALA A 217 1.33 4.66 4.30
N GLU A 218 2.47 5.34 4.47
CA GLU A 218 3.13 5.48 5.77
C GLU A 218 3.73 6.87 5.99
N GLN A 219 3.71 7.31 7.25
CA GLN A 219 4.50 8.45 7.70
C GLN A 219 5.90 8.02 8.14
N ASN A 220 6.04 6.81 8.71
CA ASN A 220 7.32 6.25 9.13
C ASN A 220 8.12 5.73 7.92
N ALA A 221 8.79 6.66 7.23
CA ALA A 221 9.57 6.35 6.03
C ALA A 221 10.67 5.32 6.27
N ASN A 222 11.30 5.34 7.46
CA ASN A 222 12.38 4.41 7.78
C ASN A 222 11.89 2.95 7.78
N MET A 223 10.75 2.71 8.42
CA MET A 223 10.14 1.38 8.47
C MET A 223 9.65 0.96 7.09
N ALA A 224 8.89 1.80 6.39
CA ALA A 224 8.32 1.45 5.09
C ALA A 224 9.40 1.17 4.03
N LEU A 225 10.45 2.00 3.94
CA LEU A 225 11.55 1.81 2.98
C LEU A 225 12.48 0.63 3.30
N ARG A 226 12.40 0.06 4.51
CA ARG A 226 13.14 -1.16 4.85
C ARG A 226 12.58 -2.39 4.13
N TYR A 227 11.27 -2.41 3.92
CA TYR A 227 10.55 -3.54 3.33
C TYR A 227 10.10 -3.30 1.88
N ALA A 228 9.95 -2.03 1.47
CA ALA A 228 9.59 -1.70 0.11
C ALA A 228 10.75 -1.84 -0.86
N ARG A 229 10.42 -2.19 -2.12
CA ARG A 229 11.37 -2.15 -3.24
C ARG A 229 11.48 -0.76 -3.86
N TYR A 230 10.36 -0.05 -3.94
CA TYR A 230 10.24 1.28 -4.54
C TYR A 230 9.42 2.20 -3.63
N GLY A 231 9.68 3.49 -3.68
CA GLY A 231 8.96 4.48 -2.87
C GLY A 231 8.59 5.72 -3.66
N TYR A 232 7.47 6.31 -3.27
CA TYR A 232 6.98 7.60 -3.73
C TYR A 232 6.83 8.52 -2.52
N ILE A 233 7.30 9.74 -2.63
CA ILE A 233 7.14 10.77 -1.60
C ILE A 233 6.05 11.71 -2.05
N LEU A 234 4.96 11.75 -1.28
CA LEU A 234 3.80 12.59 -1.53
C LEU A 234 3.81 13.81 -0.61
N GLU A 235 3.71 15.00 -1.19
CA GLU A 235 3.62 16.24 -0.45
C GLU A 235 2.55 17.15 -1.07
N ASN A 236 1.61 17.62 -0.25
CA ASN A 236 0.53 18.51 -0.69
C ASN A 236 -0.24 18.02 -1.93
N GLY A 237 -0.48 16.71 -2.02
CA GLY A 237 -1.21 16.07 -3.12
C GLY A 237 -0.40 15.88 -4.40
N ARG A 238 0.94 15.93 -4.35
CA ARG A 238 1.84 15.70 -5.50
C ARG A 238 2.95 14.75 -5.13
N ILE A 239 3.34 13.88 -6.06
CA ILE A 239 4.60 13.14 -5.93
C ILE A 239 5.73 14.14 -6.18
N VAL A 240 6.58 14.32 -5.16
CA VAL A 240 7.72 15.23 -5.21
C VAL A 240 9.04 14.50 -5.50
N MET A 241 9.12 13.22 -5.12
CA MET A 241 10.28 12.37 -5.36
C MET A 241 9.81 10.92 -5.49
N ASP A 242 10.49 10.12 -6.29
CA ASP A 242 10.28 8.68 -6.39
C ASP A 242 11.60 7.96 -6.74
N GLY A 243 11.71 6.70 -6.38
CA GLY A 243 12.90 5.92 -6.67
C GLY A 243 12.94 4.57 -5.94
N GLU A 244 13.98 3.81 -6.20
CA GLU A 244 14.26 2.60 -5.45
C GLU A 244 14.42 2.91 -3.96
N ALA A 245 13.86 2.05 -3.10
CA ALA A 245 13.82 2.28 -1.66
C ALA A 245 15.23 2.47 -1.06
N ARG A 246 16.23 1.73 -1.57
CA ARG A 246 17.62 1.88 -1.15
C ARG A 246 18.16 3.28 -1.48
N ALA A 247 17.93 3.78 -2.68
CA ALA A 247 18.37 5.11 -3.11
C ALA A 247 17.69 6.22 -2.30
N LEU A 248 16.38 6.06 -2.01
CA LEU A 248 15.64 7.01 -1.17
C LEU A 248 16.17 7.03 0.28
N ARG A 249 16.53 5.88 0.85
CA ARG A 249 17.14 5.81 2.19
C ARG A 249 18.51 6.48 2.29
N GLU A 250 19.26 6.51 1.20
CA GLU A 250 20.59 7.14 1.12
C GLU A 250 20.49 8.64 0.80
N ASN A 251 19.37 9.13 0.29
CA ASN A 251 19.16 10.52 -0.09
C ASN A 251 19.12 11.43 1.14
N GLU A 252 19.94 12.51 1.12
CA GLU A 252 20.09 13.44 2.24
C GLU A 252 18.79 14.20 2.56
N ASP A 253 18.05 14.63 1.54
CA ASP A 253 16.78 15.33 1.72
C ASP A 253 15.75 14.40 2.38
N VAL A 254 15.71 13.12 1.99
CA VAL A 254 14.83 12.11 2.60
C VAL A 254 15.24 11.85 4.05
N LYS A 255 16.53 11.77 4.34
CA LYS A 255 17.06 11.63 5.71
C LYS A 255 16.66 12.82 6.58
N GLU A 256 16.84 14.03 6.07
CA GLU A 256 16.54 15.25 6.83
C GLU A 256 15.03 15.39 7.11
N PHE A 257 14.18 15.17 6.10
CA PHE A 257 12.74 15.50 6.18
C PHE A 257 11.85 14.35 6.68
N TYR A 258 12.23 13.10 6.39
CA TYR A 258 11.34 11.94 6.62
C TYR A 258 11.95 10.87 7.53
N LEU A 259 13.27 10.77 7.65
CA LEU A 259 13.92 9.78 8.53
C LEU A 259 14.28 10.35 9.91
N GLY A 260 14.07 11.65 10.14
CA GLY A 260 14.34 12.29 11.43
C GLY A 260 15.83 12.38 11.82
N ILE A 261 16.73 12.21 10.83
CA ILE A 261 18.20 12.23 11.04
C ILE A 261 18.74 13.64 10.75
N ALA A 262 18.07 14.69 11.18
CA ALA A 262 18.56 16.06 10.97
C ALA A 262 19.01 16.72 12.27
N GLU A 263 20.23 17.19 12.28
CA GLU A 263 20.68 18.27 13.17
C GLU A 263 20.12 19.61 12.67
N GLY A 264 18.93 20.02 13.14
CA GLY A 264 18.44 21.37 12.91
C GLY A 264 17.07 21.48 12.23
N LYS A 265 16.44 22.63 12.39
CA LYS A 265 15.07 23.03 12.04
C LYS A 265 14.47 22.40 10.78
N ARG A 266 13.29 21.77 10.91
CA ARG A 266 12.47 21.25 9.81
C ARG A 266 12.34 22.26 8.65
N LYS A 267 12.91 21.94 7.50
CA LYS A 267 12.74 22.68 6.23
C LYS A 267 11.70 21.95 5.38
N SER A 268 10.88 22.68 4.62
CA SER A 268 9.98 22.11 3.62
C SER A 268 10.69 22.01 2.27
N PHE A 269 10.45 20.96 1.48
CA PHE A 269 10.92 20.83 0.08
C PHE A 269 10.55 22.02 -0.80
N ARG A 270 9.52 22.76 -0.43
CA ARG A 270 9.11 23.99 -1.12
C ARG A 270 10.24 25.04 -1.19
N ASN A 271 11.19 24.99 -0.26
CA ASN A 271 12.29 25.95 -0.13
C ASN A 271 13.65 25.39 -0.64
N ALA A 272 13.71 24.13 -1.09
CA ALA A 272 14.92 23.54 -1.63
C ALA A 272 15.15 24.03 -3.08
N LYS A 273 16.15 24.90 -3.28
CA LYS A 273 16.46 25.57 -4.56
C LYS A 273 16.93 24.66 -5.70
N ASN A 274 17.20 23.38 -5.47
CA ASN A 274 17.82 22.47 -6.44
C ASN A 274 16.95 21.32 -6.93
N TYR A 275 15.66 21.33 -6.71
CA TYR A 275 14.78 20.26 -7.15
C TYR A 275 14.41 20.39 -8.64
N LYS A 276 15.00 19.58 -9.51
CA LYS A 276 14.56 19.43 -10.90
C LYS A 276 13.27 18.62 -10.94
N ARG A 277 12.12 19.27 -11.11
CA ARG A 277 10.84 18.63 -11.41
C ARG A 277 10.97 17.76 -12.65
N ARG A 278 11.04 16.43 -12.50
CA ARG A 278 10.81 15.52 -13.63
C ARG A 278 9.31 15.45 -13.90
N LYS A 279 8.85 16.13 -14.94
CA LYS A 279 7.55 15.85 -15.54
C LYS A 279 7.72 14.53 -16.30
N ARG A 280 7.31 13.40 -15.72
CA ARG A 280 7.05 12.18 -16.49
C ARG A 280 5.62 12.24 -16.99
N TRP A 281 5.46 12.61 -18.24
CA TRP A 281 4.29 12.27 -19.02
C TRP A 281 4.53 10.83 -19.48
N LEU A 282 3.77 9.88 -18.98
CA LEU A 282 3.70 8.56 -19.61
C LEU A 282 2.88 8.76 -20.89
N ALA A 283 3.54 8.62 -22.02
CA ALA A 283 2.92 8.66 -23.34
C ALA A 283 2.15 7.35 -23.60
#